data_b20cb0c62648f367ddabf4ed45641a28
#
_entry.id   b20cb0c62648f367ddabf4ed45641a28
#
_cell.length_a   1.000
_cell.length_b   1.000
_cell.length_c   1.000
_cell.angle_alpha   90.00
_cell.angle_beta   90.00
_cell.angle_gamma   90.00
#
_symmetry.space_group_name_H-M   'P 1'
#
loop_
_entity.id
_entity.type
_entity.pdbx_description
1 polymer ?
#
loop_
_entity_poly.entity_id
_entity_poly.type
_entity_poly.pdbx_seq_one_letter_code
_entity_poly.pdbx_strand_id
1 'polypeptide(L)'
;MKKVLLLLLCAAMLLTLAACGSVKNVQTEEVASERYSQKDIEAAIGAIKKEFVRNWNGCTLTEISYAGDDVSENHREWAERNGADEVIVLTSSFDVAEQGASPSLNPGQTYTRWMWILVRSEGGAWEHVD
;
A
#
# COMPACT_ATOMS: atom_id res chain seq x y z
N MET A 1 -23.08 30.98 -19.80
CA MET A 1 -23.56 29.80 -19.09
C MET A 1 -22.75 28.54 -19.39
N LYS A 2 -22.41 28.23 -20.64
CA LYS A 2 -21.61 27.04 -20.99
C LYS A 2 -20.20 27.04 -20.41
N LYS A 3 -19.54 28.21 -20.27
CA LYS A 3 -18.17 28.34 -19.70
C LYS A 3 -18.14 28.11 -18.19
N VAL A 4 -19.20 28.48 -17.47
CA VAL A 4 -19.32 28.28 -16.03
C VAL A 4 -19.57 26.81 -15.70
N LEU A 5 -20.35 26.11 -16.53
CA LEU A 5 -20.62 24.68 -16.39
C LEU A 5 -19.36 23.85 -16.62
N LEU A 6 -18.52 24.24 -17.60
CA LEU A 6 -17.25 23.59 -17.91
C LEU A 6 -16.24 23.76 -16.76
N LEU A 7 -16.18 24.95 -16.14
CA LEU A 7 -15.33 25.23 -14.98
C LEU A 7 -15.73 24.42 -13.75
N LEU A 8 -17.06 24.27 -13.51
CA LEU A 8 -17.59 23.45 -12.42
C LEU A 8 -17.27 21.97 -12.63
N LEU A 9 -17.32 21.48 -13.87
CA LEU A 9 -17.01 20.09 -14.19
C LEU A 9 -15.52 19.81 -13.99
N CYS A 10 -14.62 20.73 -14.39
CA CYS A 10 -13.19 20.62 -14.17
C CYS A 10 -12.81 20.67 -12.67
N ALA A 11 -13.50 21.50 -11.88
CA ALA A 11 -13.29 21.58 -10.42
C ALA A 11 -13.75 20.28 -9.73
N ALA A 12 -14.84 19.66 -10.17
CA ALA A 12 -15.32 18.38 -9.65
C ALA A 12 -14.37 17.23 -9.99
N MET A 13 -13.77 17.22 -11.19
CA MET A 13 -12.75 16.23 -11.58
C MET A 13 -11.45 16.38 -10.78
N LEU A 14 -11.03 17.59 -10.47
CA LEU A 14 -9.86 17.86 -9.62
C LEU A 14 -10.07 17.39 -8.18
N LEU A 15 -11.29 17.53 -7.65
CA LEU A 15 -11.65 17.04 -6.30
C LEU A 15 -11.69 15.52 -6.22
N THR A 16 -12.11 14.83 -7.29
CA THR A 16 -12.10 13.35 -7.32
C THR A 16 -10.69 12.77 -7.43
N LEU A 17 -9.75 13.44 -8.11
CA LEU A 17 -8.33 13.04 -8.19
C LEU A 17 -7.60 13.20 -6.84
N ALA A 18 -8.01 14.17 -6.00
CA ALA A 18 -7.45 14.37 -4.67
C ALA A 18 -7.91 13.32 -3.64
N ALA A 19 -8.97 12.53 -3.95
CA ALA A 19 -9.51 11.51 -3.04
C ALA A 19 -8.76 10.18 -3.08
N CYS A 20 -7.95 9.91 -4.12
CA CYS A 20 -7.18 8.66 -4.24
C CYS A 20 -5.91 8.68 -3.38
N GLY A 21 -5.44 7.51 -2.97
CA GLY A 21 -4.11 7.37 -2.37
C GLY A 21 -3.01 7.72 -3.37
N SER A 22 -1.89 8.24 -2.91
CA SER A 22 -0.75 8.64 -3.74
C SER A 22 0.46 7.74 -3.50
N VAL A 23 1.11 7.29 -4.58
CA VAL A 23 2.33 6.50 -4.57
C VAL A 23 3.41 7.08 -5.50
N LYS A 24 3.39 8.40 -5.70
CA LYS A 24 4.24 9.09 -6.70
C LYS A 24 5.73 9.09 -6.39
N ASN A 25 6.11 9.24 -5.12
CA ASN A 25 7.51 9.42 -4.69
C ASN A 25 7.87 8.45 -3.57
N VAL A 26 7.56 7.17 -3.77
CA VAL A 26 7.80 6.13 -2.76
C VAL A 26 9.28 5.75 -2.74
N GLN A 27 9.90 5.81 -1.57
CA GLN A 27 11.25 5.29 -1.34
C GLN A 27 11.18 3.82 -0.96
N THR A 28 12.11 3.03 -1.46
CA THR A 28 12.23 1.60 -1.14
C THR A 28 13.67 1.28 -0.79
N GLU A 29 13.88 0.69 0.38
CA GLU A 29 15.19 0.15 0.75
C GLU A 29 15.35 -1.26 0.17
N GLU A 30 16.54 -1.57 -0.31
CA GLU A 30 16.88 -2.92 -0.73
C GLU A 30 17.21 -3.74 0.51
N VAL A 31 16.41 -4.76 0.79
CA VAL A 31 16.60 -5.67 1.92
C VAL A 31 16.97 -7.05 1.40
N ALA A 32 18.08 -7.59 1.88
CA ALA A 32 18.53 -8.92 1.50
C ALA A 32 17.53 -9.99 1.97
N SER A 33 17.30 -10.99 1.13
CA SER A 33 16.45 -12.13 1.44
C SER A 33 17.05 -13.42 0.92
N GLU A 34 17.00 -14.46 1.73
CA GLU A 34 17.28 -15.82 1.32
C GLU A 34 16.02 -16.57 0.87
N ARG A 35 14.83 -16.06 1.23
CA ARG A 35 13.53 -16.66 0.90
C ARG A 35 12.96 -16.18 -0.42
N TYR A 36 13.10 -14.89 -0.73
CA TYR A 36 12.46 -14.24 -1.86
C TYR A 36 13.49 -13.55 -2.75
N SER A 37 13.29 -13.67 -4.06
CA SER A 37 14.03 -12.86 -5.02
C SER A 37 13.61 -11.39 -4.94
N GLN A 38 14.45 -10.50 -5.43
CA GLN A 38 14.08 -9.07 -5.53
C GLN A 38 12.83 -8.89 -6.40
N LYS A 39 12.68 -9.69 -7.43
CA LYS A 39 11.47 -9.69 -8.28
C LYS A 39 10.21 -10.05 -7.50
N ASP A 40 10.26 -11.04 -6.62
CA ASP A 40 9.15 -11.42 -5.75
C ASP A 40 8.78 -10.28 -4.78
N ILE A 41 9.78 -9.66 -4.19
CA ILE A 41 9.61 -8.52 -3.28
C ILE A 41 8.99 -7.33 -4.01
N GLU A 42 9.48 -7.00 -5.19
CA GLU A 42 8.94 -5.92 -6.04
C GLU A 42 7.48 -6.19 -6.43
N ALA A 43 7.14 -7.44 -6.71
CA ALA A 43 5.76 -7.83 -7.02
C ALA A 43 4.82 -7.61 -5.83
N ALA A 44 5.26 -7.95 -4.61
CA ALA A 44 4.51 -7.70 -3.39
C ALA A 44 4.33 -6.20 -3.12
N ILE A 45 5.39 -5.42 -3.28
CA ILE A 45 5.34 -3.95 -3.16
C ILE A 45 4.36 -3.37 -4.18
N GLY A 46 4.40 -3.86 -5.43
CA GLY A 46 3.46 -3.45 -6.48
C GLY A 46 2.00 -3.72 -6.13
N ALA A 47 1.72 -4.86 -5.49
CA ALA A 47 0.38 -5.20 -5.04
C ALA A 47 -0.12 -4.21 -3.98
N ILE A 48 0.72 -3.83 -3.02
CA ILE A 48 0.36 -2.83 -2.00
C ILE A 48 0.20 -1.44 -2.61
N LYS A 49 1.05 -1.05 -3.55
CA LYS A 49 0.88 0.25 -4.24
C LYS A 49 -0.48 0.35 -4.94
N LYS A 50 -0.95 -0.72 -5.57
CA LYS A 50 -2.29 -0.77 -6.18
C LYS A 50 -3.40 -0.64 -5.13
N GLU A 51 -3.29 -1.38 -4.05
CA GLU A 51 -4.22 -1.32 -2.92
C GLU A 51 -4.28 0.09 -2.35
N PHE A 52 -3.12 0.71 -2.16
CA PHE A 52 -2.99 2.04 -1.59
C PHE A 52 -3.67 3.11 -2.46
N VAL A 53 -3.45 3.08 -3.76
CA VAL A 53 -4.10 4.03 -4.70
C VAL A 53 -5.62 3.89 -4.67
N ARG A 54 -6.13 2.67 -4.58
CA ARG A 54 -7.58 2.39 -4.63
C ARG A 54 -8.31 2.71 -3.35
N ASN A 55 -7.73 2.37 -2.20
CA ASN A 55 -8.48 2.29 -0.94
C ASN A 55 -7.95 3.20 0.17
N TRP A 56 -6.80 3.84 -0.01
CA TRP A 56 -6.19 4.70 1.00
C TRP A 56 -6.34 6.18 0.66
N ASN A 57 -7.57 6.61 0.52
CA ASN A 57 -7.93 7.99 0.16
C ASN A 57 -7.31 8.99 1.14
N GLY A 58 -6.77 10.08 0.60
CA GLY A 58 -6.17 11.13 1.41
C GLY A 58 -4.82 10.78 2.01
N CYS A 59 -4.23 9.64 1.67
CA CYS A 59 -2.93 9.21 2.17
C CYS A 59 -1.87 9.24 1.07
N THR A 60 -0.63 9.51 1.46
CA THR A 60 0.54 9.49 0.58
C THR A 60 1.55 8.49 1.11
N LEU A 61 1.78 7.42 0.37
CA LEU A 61 2.81 6.43 0.70
C LEU A 61 4.18 7.05 0.45
N THR A 62 5.01 7.10 1.47
CA THR A 62 6.34 7.73 1.38
C THR A 62 7.46 6.70 1.34
N GLU A 63 7.27 5.57 1.98
CA GLU A 63 8.26 4.51 2.04
C GLU A 63 7.57 3.15 2.12
N ILE A 64 8.12 2.15 1.44
CA ILE A 64 7.70 0.75 1.56
C ILE A 64 8.88 -0.17 1.25
N SER A 65 9.11 -1.16 2.11
CA SER A 65 10.22 -2.09 1.96
C SER A 65 9.86 -3.46 2.51
N TYR A 66 10.62 -4.47 2.12
CA TYR A 66 10.52 -5.79 2.72
C TYR A 66 10.91 -5.72 4.20
N ALA A 67 10.12 -6.32 5.08
CA ALA A 67 10.37 -6.28 6.51
C ALA A 67 11.47 -7.24 6.99
N GLY A 68 11.89 -8.15 6.12
CA GLY A 68 12.93 -9.15 6.40
C GLY A 68 12.39 -10.57 6.56
N ASP A 69 13.26 -11.55 6.36
CA ASP A 69 12.88 -12.97 6.39
C ASP A 69 12.34 -13.40 7.77
N ASP A 70 12.93 -12.91 8.85
CA ASP A 70 12.50 -13.24 10.22
C ASP A 70 11.07 -12.77 10.50
N VAL A 71 10.72 -11.60 10.02
CA VAL A 71 9.36 -11.05 10.20
C VAL A 71 8.34 -11.88 9.41
N SER A 72 8.65 -12.25 8.18
CA SER A 72 7.80 -13.12 7.37
C SER A 72 7.61 -14.49 8.03
N GLU A 73 8.67 -15.08 8.54
CA GLU A 73 8.61 -16.36 9.25
C GLU A 73 7.73 -16.29 10.49
N ASN A 74 7.80 -15.20 11.24
CA ASN A 74 6.98 -14.99 12.45
C ASN A 74 5.48 -14.78 12.11
N HIS A 75 5.13 -14.55 10.86
CA HIS A 75 3.75 -14.36 10.40
C HIS A 75 3.24 -15.52 9.53
N ARG A 76 3.88 -16.67 9.59
CA ARG A 76 3.56 -17.84 8.77
C ARG A 76 2.12 -18.35 8.93
N GLU A 77 1.52 -18.17 10.09
CA GLU A 77 0.13 -18.55 10.34
C GLU A 77 -0.88 -17.83 9.42
N TRP A 78 -0.53 -16.69 8.85
CA TRP A 78 -1.40 -15.99 7.92
C TRP A 78 -1.57 -16.75 6.59
N ALA A 79 -0.52 -17.43 6.14
CA ALA A 79 -0.63 -18.33 4.99
C ALA A 79 -1.59 -19.49 5.29
N GLU A 80 -1.43 -20.15 6.43
CA GLU A 80 -2.31 -21.25 6.87
C GLU A 80 -3.77 -20.82 6.95
N ARG A 81 -4.06 -19.68 7.58
CA ARG A 81 -5.42 -19.13 7.70
C ARG A 81 -6.08 -18.85 6.35
N ASN A 82 -5.30 -18.52 5.35
CA ASN A 82 -5.78 -18.15 4.01
C ASN A 82 -5.65 -19.28 2.99
N GLY A 83 -5.29 -20.49 3.41
CA GLY A 83 -5.11 -21.61 2.51
C GLY A 83 -4.00 -21.42 1.49
N ALA A 84 -3.00 -20.61 1.83
CA ALA A 84 -1.87 -20.28 0.98
C ALA A 84 -0.59 -20.97 1.46
N ASP A 85 0.45 -20.95 0.63
CA ASP A 85 1.73 -21.64 0.90
C ASP A 85 2.80 -20.70 1.47
N GLU A 86 2.73 -19.42 1.14
CA GLU A 86 3.77 -18.45 1.46
C GLU A 86 3.19 -17.15 2.00
N VAL A 87 3.96 -16.49 2.86
CA VAL A 87 3.64 -15.18 3.40
C VAL A 87 4.84 -14.24 3.23
N ILE A 88 4.56 -13.00 2.88
CA ILE A 88 5.56 -11.93 2.86
C ILE A 88 5.04 -10.75 3.67
N VAL A 89 5.91 -10.13 4.45
CA VAL A 89 5.58 -8.94 5.24
C VAL A 89 6.38 -7.75 4.74
N LEU A 90 5.67 -6.66 4.47
CA LEU A 90 6.25 -5.39 4.09
C LEU A 90 6.04 -4.39 5.23
N THR A 91 6.90 -3.41 5.32
CA THR A 91 6.79 -2.29 6.26
C THR A 91 6.79 -0.97 5.49
N SER A 92 6.03 0.00 5.96
CA SER A 92 5.85 1.27 5.26
C SER A 92 5.67 2.45 6.18
N SER A 93 5.79 3.63 5.58
CA SER A 93 5.40 4.90 6.17
C SER A 93 4.48 5.64 5.21
N PHE A 94 3.52 6.37 5.75
CA PHE A 94 2.63 7.19 4.94
C PHE A 94 2.14 8.41 5.72
N ASP A 95 1.82 9.46 4.98
CA ASP A 95 1.26 10.70 5.50
C ASP A 95 -0.25 10.73 5.27
N VAL A 96 -0.98 11.26 6.23
CA VAL A 96 -2.42 11.47 6.16
C VAL A 96 -2.72 12.94 5.91
N ALA A 97 -3.53 13.24 4.89
CA ALA A 97 -3.96 14.59 4.60
C ALA A 97 -4.88 15.14 5.72
N GLU A 98 -5.01 16.46 5.79
CA GLU A 98 -5.89 17.14 6.74
C GLU A 98 -7.37 16.79 6.51
N GLN A 99 -7.72 16.42 5.29
CA GLN A 99 -9.10 16.08 4.88
C GLN A 99 -9.09 14.95 3.86
N GLY A 100 -10.16 14.17 3.83
CA GLY A 100 -10.43 13.17 2.82
C GLY A 100 -9.94 11.75 3.14
N ALA A 101 -9.26 11.56 4.27
CA ALA A 101 -8.83 10.24 4.70
C ALA A 101 -9.93 9.51 5.50
N SER A 102 -9.72 8.21 5.72
CA SER A 102 -10.59 7.39 6.57
C SER A 102 -10.71 7.97 7.99
N PRO A 103 -11.90 7.94 8.62
CA PRO A 103 -12.07 8.37 10.01
C PRO A 103 -11.23 7.61 11.04
N SER A 104 -10.75 6.42 10.69
CA SER A 104 -9.86 5.63 11.56
C SER A 104 -8.43 6.14 11.61
N LEU A 105 -8.06 7.07 10.72
CA LEU A 105 -6.73 7.68 10.65
C LEU A 105 -6.79 9.12 11.14
N ASN A 106 -5.76 9.55 11.85
CA ASN A 106 -5.68 10.93 12.36
C ASN A 106 -5.24 11.89 11.23
N PRO A 107 -6.02 12.95 10.95
CA PRO A 107 -5.64 13.95 9.94
C PRO A 107 -4.27 14.57 10.24
N GLY A 108 -3.48 14.76 9.20
CA GLY A 108 -2.17 15.41 9.30
C GLY A 108 -1.07 14.58 9.95
N GLN A 109 -1.34 13.36 10.34
CA GLN A 109 -0.36 12.49 11.00
C GLN A 109 0.47 11.69 10.00
N THR A 110 1.71 11.38 10.37
CA THR A 110 2.57 10.42 9.69
C THR A 110 2.55 9.10 10.46
N TYR A 111 2.24 8.02 9.77
CA TYR A 111 2.32 6.68 10.33
C TYR A 111 3.59 6.01 9.82
N THR A 112 4.34 5.39 10.74
CA THR A 112 5.59 4.68 10.45
C THR A 112 5.48 3.22 10.86
N ARG A 113 6.30 2.36 10.26
CA ARG A 113 6.33 0.93 10.56
C ARG A 113 4.96 0.26 10.43
N TRP A 114 4.18 0.71 9.46
CA TRP A 114 2.90 0.11 9.15
C TRP A 114 3.13 -1.18 8.38
N MET A 115 2.68 -2.31 8.93
CA MET A 115 2.89 -3.63 8.32
C MET A 115 1.80 -3.96 7.31
N TRP A 116 2.21 -4.63 6.24
CA TRP A 116 1.35 -5.23 5.25
C TRP A 116 1.68 -6.71 5.15
N ILE A 117 0.66 -7.55 5.27
CA ILE A 117 0.81 -9.01 5.19
C ILE A 117 0.16 -9.47 3.89
N LEU A 118 0.93 -10.19 3.06
CA LEU A 118 0.47 -10.76 1.81
C LEU A 118 0.76 -12.25 1.78
N VAL A 119 -0.09 -12.99 1.10
CA VAL A 119 0.05 -14.43 0.93
C VAL A 119 0.00 -14.80 -0.54
N ARG A 120 0.55 -15.94 -0.90
CA ARG A 120 0.42 -16.54 -2.24
C ARG A 120 0.51 -18.05 -2.18
N SER A 121 0.03 -18.72 -3.24
CA SER A 121 0.16 -20.15 -3.44
C SER A 121 1.02 -20.43 -4.66
N GLU A 122 1.99 -21.34 -4.52
CA GLU A 122 2.83 -21.91 -5.59
C GLU A 122 3.41 -20.90 -6.60
N GLY A 123 4.01 -19.81 -6.10
CA GLY A 123 4.59 -18.78 -6.97
C GLY A 123 3.57 -17.93 -7.74
N GLY A 124 2.31 -17.96 -7.33
CA GLY A 124 1.24 -17.14 -7.89
C GLY A 124 1.34 -15.66 -7.50
N ALA A 125 0.29 -14.92 -7.78
CA ALA A 125 0.21 -13.50 -7.42
C ALA A 125 0.08 -13.31 -5.90
N TRP A 126 0.72 -12.28 -5.37
CA TRP A 126 0.57 -11.89 -3.98
C TRP A 126 -0.80 -11.27 -3.72
N GLU A 127 -1.43 -11.70 -2.64
CA GLU A 127 -2.73 -11.20 -2.18
C GLU A 127 -2.57 -10.56 -0.80
N HIS A 128 -3.01 -9.32 -0.68
CA HIS A 128 -3.00 -8.58 0.59
C HIS A 128 -4.10 -9.12 1.51
N VAL A 129 -3.76 -9.47 2.74
CA VAL A 129 -4.70 -10.06 3.72
C VAL A 129 -4.77 -9.29 5.04
N ASP A 130 -3.74 -8.45 5.36
CA ASP A 130 -3.77 -7.58 6.54
C ASP A 130 -2.79 -6.41 6.42
#